data_6a22f8a1bcd545638a87175694043bcb
#
_entry.id   6a22f8a1bcd545638a87175694043bcb
#
_cell.length_a   1.000
_cell.length_b   1.000
_cell.length_c   1.000
_cell.angle_alpha   90.00
_cell.angle_beta   90.00
_cell.angle_gamma   90.00
#
_symmetry.space_group_name_H-M   'P 1'
#
loop_
_entity.id
_entity.type
_entity.pdbx_description
1 polymer ?
#
loop_
_entity_poly.entity_id
_entity_poly.type
_entity_poly.pdbx_seq_one_letter_code
_entity_poly.pdbx_strand_id
1 'polypeptide(L)'
;MRQLKLPLEIEKLIDISDPVYTFCEVMDHIDLSRYFVEKGYKTGRPRCDAQKLLKVILFAFMENGICSLREIEKLCRNDIRYMYLLDGMKTPSFATFGNLIRNELTDSIEQIFEDINSYIFAKDHVDLQHTYIDGTKIEANANRYTLSLIHI
;
A
#
# COMPACT_ATOMS: atom_id res chain seq x y z
N MET A 1 21.23 29.98 12.41
CA MET A 1 19.99 29.92 11.57
C MET A 1 18.84 29.46 12.46
N ARG A 2 17.80 30.26 12.61
CA ARG A 2 16.61 29.92 13.37
C ARG A 2 15.71 29.07 12.47
N GLN A 3 15.58 27.77 12.79
CA GLN A 3 14.69 26.88 12.06
C GLN A 3 13.25 27.24 12.43
N LEU A 4 12.53 27.88 11.53
CA LEU A 4 11.08 28.10 11.68
C LEU A 4 10.39 26.74 11.54
N LYS A 5 9.97 26.18 12.68
CA LYS A 5 8.98 25.10 12.71
C LYS A 5 7.61 25.75 12.47
N LEU A 6 7.16 25.74 11.25
CA LEU A 6 5.74 25.96 10.97
C LEU A 6 5.01 24.67 11.34
N PRO A 7 4.01 24.72 12.22
CA PRO A 7 3.09 23.60 12.42
C PRO A 7 2.20 23.51 11.17
N LEU A 8 2.69 22.82 10.15
CA LEU A 8 1.88 22.51 8.97
C LEU A 8 1.00 21.34 9.35
N GLU A 9 -0.29 21.60 9.54
CA GLU A 9 -1.30 20.56 9.51
C GLU A 9 -1.34 20.03 8.08
N ILE A 10 -0.76 18.87 7.85
CA ILE A 10 -0.61 18.25 6.52
C ILE A 10 -2.00 18.12 5.84
N GLU A 11 -3.03 17.84 6.62
CA GLU A 11 -4.42 17.74 6.15
C GLU A 11 -4.90 19.00 5.41
N LYS A 12 -4.46 20.17 5.82
CA LYS A 12 -4.83 21.44 5.15
C LYS A 12 -4.13 21.67 3.81
N LEU A 13 -3.10 20.88 3.50
CA LEU A 13 -2.35 20.98 2.26
C LEU A 13 -2.82 19.99 1.20
N ILE A 14 -3.62 18.99 1.58
CA ILE A 14 -4.18 17.99 0.68
C ILE A 14 -5.56 18.50 0.22
N ASP A 15 -5.81 18.44 -1.09
CA ASP A 15 -7.11 18.80 -1.64
C ASP A 15 -8.20 17.87 -1.08
N ILE A 16 -9.34 18.44 -0.71
CA ILE A 16 -10.46 17.69 -0.12
C ILE A 16 -11.01 16.60 -1.05
N SER A 17 -10.79 16.73 -2.34
CA SER A 17 -11.19 15.74 -3.35
C SER A 17 -10.13 14.67 -3.61
N ASP A 18 -8.99 14.70 -2.89
CA ASP A 18 -7.91 13.75 -3.09
C ASP A 18 -8.34 12.32 -2.72
N PRO A 19 -8.03 11.32 -3.57
CA PRO A 19 -8.36 9.92 -3.32
C PRO A 19 -7.87 9.35 -1.98
N VAL A 20 -6.86 9.97 -1.37
CA VAL A 20 -6.33 9.52 -0.07
C VAL A 20 -7.40 9.52 1.03
N TYR A 21 -8.35 10.45 0.99
CA TYR A 21 -9.42 10.50 1.99
C TYR A 21 -10.39 9.35 1.84
N THR A 22 -10.83 9.07 0.61
CA THR A 22 -11.70 7.92 0.32
C THR A 22 -11.00 6.61 0.67
N PHE A 23 -9.70 6.51 0.34
CA PHE A 23 -8.89 5.36 0.70
C PHE A 23 -8.83 5.18 2.23
N CYS A 24 -8.55 6.24 2.98
CA CYS A 24 -8.54 6.18 4.45
C CYS A 24 -9.91 5.77 5.00
N GLU A 25 -10.99 6.33 4.50
CA GLU A 25 -12.34 5.96 4.92
C GLU A 25 -12.59 4.45 4.76
N VAL A 26 -12.25 3.87 3.61
CA VAL A 26 -12.37 2.42 3.39
C VAL A 26 -11.51 1.63 4.38
N MET A 27 -10.24 2.02 4.52
CA MET A 27 -9.30 1.28 5.38
C MET A 27 -9.62 1.38 6.88
N ASP A 28 -10.28 2.46 7.32
CA ASP A 28 -10.66 2.66 8.72
C ASP A 28 -11.90 1.85 9.12
N HIS A 29 -12.70 1.40 8.15
CA HIS A 29 -13.82 0.48 8.40
C HIS A 29 -13.40 -0.99 8.48
N ILE A 30 -12.15 -1.31 8.19
CA ILE A 30 -11.64 -2.68 8.19
C ILE A 30 -10.79 -2.89 9.44
N ASP A 31 -11.11 -3.91 10.24
CA ASP A 31 -10.30 -4.27 11.40
C ASP A 31 -9.00 -4.96 10.96
N LEU A 32 -7.99 -4.14 10.71
CA LEU A 32 -6.66 -4.63 10.35
C LEU A 32 -5.87 -5.18 11.54
N SER A 33 -6.29 -4.89 12.78
CA SER A 33 -5.54 -5.31 13.99
C SER A 33 -5.43 -6.82 14.11
N ARG A 34 -6.42 -7.56 13.61
CA ARG A 34 -6.46 -9.03 13.62
C ARG A 34 -5.36 -9.70 12.79
N TYR A 35 -4.79 -8.99 11.82
CA TYR A 35 -3.76 -9.51 10.94
C TYR A 35 -2.33 -9.26 11.44
N PHE A 36 -2.17 -8.34 12.40
CA PHE A 36 -0.88 -7.96 12.92
C PHE A 36 -0.76 -8.34 14.39
N VAL A 37 0.01 -9.37 14.68
CA VAL A 37 0.29 -9.76 16.06
C VAL A 37 1.22 -8.73 16.70
N GLU A 38 0.76 -8.07 17.77
CA GLU A 38 1.62 -7.24 18.61
C GLU A 38 2.69 -8.12 19.29
N LYS A 39 3.82 -8.24 18.62
CA LYS A 39 5.01 -8.84 19.23
C LYS A 39 5.59 -7.82 20.21
N GLY A 40 5.24 -7.95 21.48
CA GLY A 40 5.75 -7.09 22.55
C GLY A 40 7.28 -7.18 22.67
N TYR A 41 7.98 -6.27 22.02
CA TYR A 41 9.41 -6.11 22.21
C TYR A 41 9.64 -5.27 23.47
N LYS A 42 10.18 -5.89 24.51
CA LYS A 42 10.49 -5.19 25.78
C LYS A 42 11.74 -4.30 25.68
N THR A 43 12.57 -4.45 24.66
CA THR A 43 13.83 -3.71 24.51
C THR A 43 14.16 -3.45 23.04
N GLY A 44 14.71 -2.28 22.72
CA GLY A 44 15.18 -1.90 21.38
C GLY A 44 14.41 -0.73 20.74
N ARG A 45 14.67 -0.47 19.46
CA ARG A 45 14.00 0.59 18.71
C ARG A 45 12.52 0.25 18.54
N PRO A 46 11.61 1.23 18.78
CA PRO A 46 10.18 1.03 18.52
C PRO A 46 9.94 0.54 17.11
N ARG A 47 9.04 -0.44 16.98
CA ARG A 47 8.63 -0.98 15.69
C ARG A 47 7.77 0.05 14.95
N CYS A 48 7.89 0.08 13.63
CA CYS A 48 6.95 0.84 12.82
C CYS A 48 5.56 0.18 12.90
N ASP A 49 4.53 1.01 12.91
CA ASP A 49 3.14 0.55 12.90
C ASP A 49 2.85 -0.20 11.58
N ALA A 50 2.51 -1.48 11.70
CA ALA A 50 2.29 -2.36 10.56
C ALA A 50 1.04 -1.96 9.75
N GLN A 51 -0.01 -1.45 10.42
CA GLN A 51 -1.22 -0.99 9.75
C GLN A 51 -0.95 0.25 8.88
N LYS A 52 -0.19 1.22 9.40
CA LYS A 52 0.22 2.40 8.63
C LYS A 52 1.10 2.02 7.44
N LEU A 53 2.03 1.08 7.64
CA LEU A 53 2.88 0.57 6.55
C LEU A 53 2.03 -0.12 5.46
N LEU A 54 1.04 -0.92 5.85
CA LEU A 54 0.12 -1.56 4.91
C LEU A 54 -0.68 -0.52 4.12
N LYS A 55 -1.26 0.48 4.80
CA LYS A 55 -1.98 1.58 4.13
C LYS A 55 -1.11 2.27 3.08
N VAL A 56 0.15 2.56 3.42
CA VAL A 56 1.11 3.17 2.48
C VAL A 56 1.37 2.27 1.27
N ILE A 57 1.58 0.97 1.48
CA ILE A 57 1.82 0.01 0.39
C ILE A 57 0.60 -0.03 -0.55
N LEU A 58 -0.59 -0.25 0.01
CA LEU A 58 -1.82 -0.36 -0.78
C LEU A 58 -2.12 0.93 -1.55
N PHE A 59 -1.96 2.09 -0.91
CA PHE A 59 -2.16 3.38 -1.57
C PHE A 59 -1.14 3.59 -2.70
N ALA A 60 0.12 3.18 -2.52
CA ALA A 60 1.14 3.28 -3.56
C ALA A 60 0.80 2.42 -4.79
N PHE A 61 0.30 1.20 -4.58
CA PHE A 61 -0.15 0.35 -5.69
C PHE A 61 -1.41 0.89 -6.36
N MET A 62 -2.34 1.46 -5.61
CA MET A 62 -3.56 2.05 -6.15
C MET A 62 -3.24 3.24 -7.07
N GLU A 63 -2.35 4.14 -6.63
CA GLU A 63 -2.02 5.37 -7.36
C GLU A 63 -1.03 5.16 -8.51
N ASN A 64 -0.04 4.30 -8.33
CA ASN A 64 1.09 4.18 -9.26
C ASN A 64 1.16 2.83 -9.97
N GLY A 65 0.24 1.90 -9.67
CA GLY A 65 0.33 0.54 -10.15
C GLY A 65 1.52 -0.20 -9.55
N ILE A 66 2.26 -0.96 -10.36
CA ILE A 66 3.41 -1.72 -9.88
C ILE A 66 4.57 -0.76 -9.58
N CYS A 67 4.96 -0.66 -8.31
CA CYS A 67 6.08 0.16 -7.87
C CYS A 67 7.03 -0.63 -6.96
N SER A 68 8.30 -0.24 -6.98
CA SER A 68 9.33 -0.84 -6.14
C SER A 68 9.28 -0.30 -4.71
N LEU A 69 9.78 -1.07 -3.74
CA LEU A 69 9.85 -0.63 -2.34
C LEU A 69 10.71 0.63 -2.13
N ARG A 70 11.69 0.87 -3.01
CA ARG A 70 12.48 2.10 -2.99
C ARG A 70 11.69 3.30 -3.49
N GLU A 71 10.81 3.10 -4.44
CA GLU A 71 9.88 4.14 -4.88
C GLU A 71 8.89 4.48 -3.79
N ILE A 72 8.33 3.48 -3.08
CA ILE A 72 7.46 3.70 -1.92
C ILE A 72 8.19 4.52 -0.84
N GLU A 73 9.45 4.19 -0.52
CA GLU A 73 10.25 4.99 0.41
C GLU A 73 10.43 6.44 -0.09
N LYS A 74 10.66 6.65 -1.40
CA LYS A 74 10.78 7.97 -2.01
C LYS A 74 9.47 8.77 -1.93
N LEU A 75 8.34 8.12 -2.21
CA LEU A 75 7.00 8.72 -2.07
C LEU A 75 6.74 9.16 -0.63
N CYS A 76 7.04 8.33 0.36
CA CYS A 76 6.92 8.69 1.78
C CYS A 76 7.77 9.91 2.20
N ARG A 77 8.83 10.23 1.46
CA ARG A 77 9.68 11.40 1.73
C ARG A 77 9.22 12.67 1.03
N ASN A 78 8.58 12.55 -0.12
CA ASN A 78 8.39 13.67 -1.04
C ASN A 78 6.91 14.02 -1.27
N ASP A 79 5.98 13.12 -0.96
CA ASP A 79 4.55 13.32 -1.20
C ASP A 79 3.80 13.45 0.13
N ILE A 80 3.06 14.53 0.28
CA ILE A 80 2.30 14.87 1.49
C ILE A 80 1.22 13.85 1.81
N ARG A 81 0.63 13.17 0.81
CA ARG A 81 -0.38 12.13 0.99
C ARG A 81 0.18 10.93 1.76
N TYR A 82 1.40 10.51 1.41
CA TYR A 82 2.08 9.42 2.13
C TYR A 82 2.55 9.85 3.52
N MET A 83 2.93 11.12 3.69
CA MET A 83 3.22 11.67 5.02
C MET A 83 1.97 11.70 5.90
N TYR A 84 0.81 12.00 5.32
CA TYR A 84 -0.49 11.93 5.98
C TYR A 84 -0.81 10.50 6.44
N LEU A 85 -0.67 9.51 5.55
CA LEU A 85 -0.88 8.09 5.88
C LEU A 85 0.06 7.59 6.99
N LEU A 86 1.27 8.14 7.07
CA LEU A 86 2.23 7.81 8.13
C LEU A 86 1.90 8.46 9.46
N ASP A 87 1.05 9.49 9.48
CA ASP A 87 0.56 10.17 10.69
C ASP A 87 1.69 10.45 11.70
N GLY A 88 2.63 11.30 11.31
CA GLY A 88 3.78 11.70 12.14
C GLY A 88 4.86 10.65 12.34
N MET A 89 4.70 9.44 11.81
CA MET A 89 5.73 8.42 11.86
C MET A 89 6.92 8.82 10.96
N LYS A 90 8.14 8.58 11.45
CA LYS A 90 9.33 8.78 10.62
C LYS A 90 9.27 7.89 9.37
N THR A 91 9.63 8.47 8.20
CA THR A 91 9.70 7.74 6.93
C THR A 91 10.39 6.39 7.08
N PRO A 92 9.67 5.28 6.80
CA PRO A 92 10.23 3.94 6.83
C PRO A 92 11.21 3.72 5.69
N SER A 93 12.22 2.87 5.89
CA SER A 93 13.11 2.46 4.80
C SER A 93 12.46 1.36 3.94
N PHE A 94 12.94 1.20 2.71
CA PHE A 94 12.50 0.10 1.83
C PHE A 94 12.64 -1.28 2.49
N ALA A 95 13.66 -1.46 3.33
CA ALA A 95 13.86 -2.71 4.08
C ALA A 95 12.76 -2.94 5.12
N THR A 96 12.21 -1.87 5.73
CA THR A 96 11.09 -1.96 6.68
C THR A 96 9.84 -2.49 5.98
N PHE A 97 9.52 -1.97 4.81
CA PHE A 97 8.42 -2.47 3.97
C PHE A 97 8.64 -3.93 3.54
N GLY A 98 9.86 -4.27 3.10
CA GLY A 98 10.20 -5.64 2.71
C GLY A 98 10.10 -6.65 3.86
N ASN A 99 10.43 -6.24 5.08
CA ASN A 99 10.27 -7.08 6.26
C ASN A 99 8.80 -7.30 6.62
N LEU A 100 7.96 -6.27 6.53
CA LEU A 100 6.52 -6.39 6.73
C LEU A 100 5.92 -7.39 5.74
N ILE A 101 6.21 -7.22 4.45
CA ILE A 101 5.67 -8.09 3.39
C ILE A 101 6.05 -9.54 3.65
N ARG A 102 7.34 -9.83 3.87
CA ARG A 102 7.82 -11.21 4.03
C ARG A 102 7.37 -11.89 5.30
N ASN A 103 7.28 -11.14 6.40
CA ASN A 103 7.12 -11.75 7.72
C ASN A 103 5.69 -11.68 8.25
N GLU A 104 4.82 -10.85 7.64
CA GLU A 104 3.48 -10.59 8.19
C GLU A 104 2.37 -10.61 7.15
N LEU A 105 2.65 -10.15 5.92
CA LEU A 105 1.60 -10.08 4.90
C LEU A 105 1.49 -11.35 4.06
N THR A 106 2.52 -12.16 3.96
CA THR A 106 2.53 -13.35 3.09
C THR A 106 1.34 -14.27 3.35
N ASP A 107 0.99 -14.47 4.63
CA ASP A 107 -0.07 -15.40 5.03
C ASP A 107 -1.45 -14.74 5.18
N SER A 108 -1.51 -13.40 5.21
CA SER A 108 -2.74 -12.65 5.52
C SER A 108 -3.26 -11.79 4.38
N ILE A 109 -2.46 -11.57 3.34
CA ILE A 109 -2.81 -10.61 2.27
C ILE A 109 -4.10 -10.97 1.52
N GLU A 110 -4.36 -12.26 1.29
CA GLU A 110 -5.59 -12.71 0.63
C GLU A 110 -6.82 -12.36 1.45
N GLN A 111 -6.78 -12.62 2.76
CA GLN A 111 -7.89 -12.31 3.67
C GLN A 111 -8.10 -10.80 3.81
N ILE A 112 -7.02 -10.02 3.87
CA ILE A 112 -7.10 -8.55 3.88
C ILE A 112 -7.78 -8.06 2.60
N PHE A 113 -7.42 -8.63 1.45
CA PHE A 113 -8.01 -8.27 0.16
C PHE A 113 -9.50 -8.64 0.09
N GLU A 114 -9.88 -9.82 0.60
CA GLU A 114 -11.28 -10.25 0.67
C GLU A 114 -12.11 -9.31 1.55
N ASP A 115 -11.57 -8.86 2.70
CA ASP A 115 -12.26 -7.92 3.58
C ASP A 115 -12.47 -6.56 2.93
N ILE A 116 -11.43 -6.04 2.26
CA ILE A 116 -11.51 -4.77 1.53
C ILE A 116 -12.59 -4.86 0.45
N ASN A 117 -12.56 -5.90 -0.37
CA ASN A 117 -13.55 -6.10 -1.44
C ASN A 117 -14.96 -6.28 -0.88
N SER A 118 -15.13 -7.06 0.18
CA SER A 118 -16.42 -7.29 0.82
C SER A 118 -17.03 -5.98 1.32
N TYR A 119 -16.22 -5.11 1.92
CA TYR A 119 -16.67 -3.79 2.38
C TYR A 119 -17.07 -2.91 1.20
N ILE A 120 -16.25 -2.82 0.15
CA ILE A 120 -16.52 -2.01 -1.04
C ILE A 120 -17.80 -2.49 -1.74
N PHE A 121 -17.94 -3.80 -1.95
CA PHE A 121 -19.11 -4.38 -2.62
C PHE A 121 -20.41 -4.13 -1.83
N ALA A 122 -20.34 -4.21 -0.51
CA ALA A 122 -21.48 -3.90 0.35
C ALA A 122 -21.85 -2.41 0.30
N LYS A 123 -20.85 -1.52 0.29
CA LYS A 123 -21.04 -0.07 0.25
C LYS A 123 -21.61 0.41 -1.08
N ASP A 124 -21.07 -0.09 -2.18
CA ASP A 124 -21.40 0.37 -3.54
C ASP A 124 -22.54 -0.45 -4.17
N HIS A 125 -23.12 -1.41 -3.42
CA HIS A 125 -24.20 -2.28 -3.90
C HIS A 125 -23.85 -2.95 -5.25
N VAL A 126 -22.60 -3.43 -5.39
CA VAL A 126 -22.12 -4.05 -6.63
C VAL A 126 -22.91 -5.30 -6.95
N ASP A 127 -23.43 -5.40 -8.18
CA ASP A 127 -24.06 -6.62 -8.67
C ASP A 127 -23.02 -7.70 -8.96
N LEU A 128 -22.95 -8.71 -8.11
CA LEU A 128 -22.03 -9.84 -8.26
C LEU A 128 -22.59 -10.97 -9.15
N GLN A 129 -23.82 -10.84 -9.67
CA GLN A 129 -24.42 -11.86 -10.54
C GLN A 129 -23.84 -11.83 -11.94
N HIS A 130 -23.32 -10.69 -12.37
CA HIS A 130 -22.74 -10.50 -13.68
C HIS A 130 -21.25 -10.18 -13.59
N THR A 131 -20.43 -11.16 -13.99
CA THR A 131 -18.96 -10.97 -14.06
C THR A 131 -18.55 -10.71 -15.51
N TYR A 132 -17.95 -9.55 -15.76
CA TYR A 132 -17.36 -9.22 -17.05
C TYR A 132 -15.86 -9.58 -17.00
N ILE A 133 -15.45 -10.53 -17.84
CA ILE A 133 -14.03 -10.91 -17.96
C ILE A 133 -13.50 -10.21 -19.20
N ASP A 134 -12.64 -9.22 -19.02
CA ASP A 134 -11.89 -8.62 -20.12
C ASP A 134 -10.68 -9.52 -20.43
N GLY A 135 -10.65 -10.00 -21.68
CA GLY A 135 -9.54 -10.81 -22.19
C GLY A 135 -8.33 -9.97 -22.51
N THR A 136 -7.58 -9.52 -21.51
CA THR A 136 -6.30 -8.84 -21.75
C THR A 136 -5.31 -9.82 -22.37
N LYS A 137 -4.98 -9.63 -23.63
CA LYS A 137 -3.95 -10.41 -24.33
C LYS A 137 -2.58 -9.98 -23.81
N ILE A 138 -1.98 -10.77 -22.93
CA ILE A 138 -0.59 -10.58 -22.50
C ILE A 138 0.32 -11.11 -23.60
N GLU A 139 0.87 -10.24 -24.42
CA GLU A 139 1.93 -10.59 -25.34
C GLU A 139 3.26 -10.59 -24.60
N ALA A 140 3.83 -11.78 -24.42
CA ALA A 140 5.21 -11.87 -23.95
C ALA A 140 6.12 -11.18 -24.98
N ASN A 141 6.88 -10.18 -24.56
CA ASN A 141 7.85 -9.48 -25.39
C ASN A 141 9.11 -10.36 -25.63
N ALA A 142 8.88 -11.65 -25.91
CA ALA A 142 9.92 -12.61 -26.22
C ALA A 142 10.27 -12.46 -27.70
N ASN A 143 11.52 -12.14 -27.97
CA ASN A 143 12.01 -12.04 -29.33
C ASN A 143 11.86 -13.42 -30.04
N ARG A 144 11.03 -13.45 -31.08
CA ARG A 144 10.68 -14.65 -31.84
C ARG A 144 11.90 -15.40 -32.44
N TYR A 145 13.05 -14.74 -32.48
CA TYR A 145 14.27 -15.24 -33.12
C TYR A 145 15.28 -15.87 -32.12
N THR A 146 15.05 -15.77 -30.80
CA THR A 146 15.95 -16.38 -29.80
C THR A 146 15.67 -17.86 -29.51
N LEU A 147 14.54 -18.40 -29.97
CA LEU A 147 14.18 -19.83 -29.79
C LEU A 147 14.72 -20.77 -30.85
N SER A 148 15.35 -20.27 -31.91
CA SER A 148 15.84 -21.12 -33.00
C SER A 148 17.30 -21.60 -32.87
N LEU A 149 17.99 -21.25 -31.79
CA LEU A 149 19.41 -21.57 -31.58
C LEU A 149 19.68 -22.66 -30.53
N ILE A 150 18.65 -23.35 -30.04
CA ILE A 150 18.83 -24.43 -29.05
C ILE A 150 18.67 -25.84 -29.67
N HIS A 151 18.54 -25.94 -30.98
CA HIS A 151 18.53 -27.22 -31.69
C HIS A 151 19.65 -27.28 -32.72
N ILE A 152 20.89 -27.35 -32.25
CA ILE A 152 22.01 -27.97 -32.96
C ILE A 152 22.80 -28.78 -31.95
#